data_370d6f8c125171538484e72502277e40
#
_entry.id   370d6f8c125171538484e72502277e40
#
_cell.length_a   1.000
_cell.length_b   1.000
_cell.length_c   1.000
_cell.angle_alpha   90.00
_cell.angle_beta   90.00
_cell.angle_gamma   90.00
#
_symmetry.space_group_name_H-M   'P 1'
#
loop_
_entity.id
_entity.type
_entity.pdbx_description
1 polymer ?
#
loop_
_entity_poly.entity_id
_entity_poly.type
_entity_poly.pdbx_seq_one_letter_code
_entity_poly.pdbx_strand_id
1 'polypeptide(L)'
;MKDCAYLNCYEKLRGFVYSLQKDSLAFNRHDIAGYKLFTFSNIFPIGDLKTNDKRYFQISSPSADFIYYIRGRLSELQEQKKVLNIGEYQFMVNYIQNLSPKVTDNCQLITGTPIVVRIPDYRYEEYGITSTRSYEYWRPEYDFEIFLKQLTDNLIKKYKQFSGREQEVHSLFEQFEFKKSVSVPIVDDGKNISVIGTIWKFKFGHIGKEQREILQLGLDAGFGEMNSSGFGFMNKVEG
;
A
#
# COMPACT_ATOMS: atom_id res chain seq x y z
N MET A 1 4.38 24.18 -17.31
CA MET A 1 4.52 23.27 -16.17
C MET A 1 3.29 22.37 -16.18
N LYS A 2 3.46 21.06 -16.31
CA LYS A 2 2.31 20.15 -16.23
C LYS A 2 2.20 19.70 -14.77
N ASP A 3 1.04 19.87 -14.17
CA ASP A 3 0.72 19.31 -12.88
C ASP A 3 0.94 17.80 -12.90
N CYS A 4 1.84 17.27 -12.06
CA CYS A 4 1.81 15.87 -11.72
C CYS A 4 0.60 15.68 -10.83
N ALA A 5 -0.57 15.55 -11.43
CA ALA A 5 -1.74 15.19 -10.68
C ALA A 5 -1.42 13.86 -9.98
N TYR A 6 -1.47 13.89 -8.65
CA TYR A 6 -1.28 12.79 -7.71
C TYR A 6 -1.85 11.45 -8.20
N LEU A 7 -2.95 11.49 -8.93
CA LEU A 7 -3.67 10.33 -9.42
C LEU A 7 -3.05 9.66 -10.67
N ASN A 8 -2.16 10.33 -11.38
CA ASN A 8 -1.64 9.82 -12.66
C ASN A 8 -0.26 9.14 -12.52
N CYS A 9 0.29 9.06 -11.31
CA CYS A 9 1.64 8.52 -11.10
C CYS A 9 1.69 7.05 -10.66
N TYR A 10 0.56 6.43 -10.27
CA TYR A 10 0.57 5.06 -9.73
C TYR A 10 1.22 4.03 -10.65
N GLU A 11 0.86 4.01 -11.93
CA GLU A 11 1.44 3.07 -12.89
C GLU A 11 2.92 3.31 -13.12
N LYS A 12 3.32 4.58 -13.18
CA LYS A 12 4.71 4.95 -13.42
C LYS A 12 5.58 4.59 -12.21
N LEU A 13 5.06 4.81 -11.00
CA LEU A 13 5.71 4.38 -9.77
C LEU A 13 5.76 2.85 -9.66
N ARG A 14 4.65 2.16 -9.98
CA ARG A 14 4.62 0.69 -10.08
C ARG A 14 5.70 0.21 -11.04
N GLY A 15 5.75 0.74 -12.25
CA GLY A 15 6.77 0.40 -13.25
C GLY A 15 8.19 0.63 -12.73
N PHE A 16 8.44 1.74 -12.05
CA PHE A 16 9.72 2.03 -11.42
C PHE A 16 10.09 0.99 -10.36
N VAL A 17 9.19 0.69 -9.40
CA VAL A 17 9.45 -0.30 -8.35
C VAL A 17 9.70 -1.69 -8.94
N TYR A 18 8.95 -2.10 -9.94
CA TYR A 18 9.20 -3.38 -10.63
C TYR A 18 10.51 -3.37 -11.42
N SER A 19 10.92 -2.25 -11.98
CA SER A 19 12.22 -2.14 -12.67
C SER A 19 13.41 -2.36 -11.73
N LEU A 20 13.28 -1.99 -10.45
CA LEU A 20 14.29 -2.29 -9.44
C LEU A 20 14.43 -3.79 -9.16
N GLN A 21 13.39 -4.57 -9.41
CA GLN A 21 13.33 -6.02 -9.14
C GLN A 21 13.75 -6.88 -10.34
N LYS A 22 13.86 -6.30 -11.55
CA LYS A 22 13.94 -7.02 -12.81
C LYS A 22 15.12 -7.99 -12.91
N ASP A 23 16.24 -7.66 -12.30
CA ASP A 23 17.48 -8.46 -12.37
C ASP A 23 17.58 -9.51 -11.26
N SER A 24 16.55 -9.65 -10.41
CA SER A 24 16.54 -10.61 -9.31
C SER A 24 15.63 -11.79 -9.59
N LEU A 25 16.19 -12.99 -9.65
CA LEU A 25 15.39 -14.22 -9.70
C LEU A 25 14.55 -14.43 -8.44
N ALA A 26 15.04 -14.00 -7.27
CA ALA A 26 14.38 -14.17 -5.98
C ALA A 26 13.26 -13.15 -5.74
N PHE A 27 13.39 -11.93 -6.29
CA PHE A 27 12.49 -10.81 -6.03
C PHE A 27 11.71 -10.33 -7.25
N ASN A 28 11.87 -10.97 -8.39
CA ASN A 28 10.99 -10.74 -9.53
C ASN A 28 9.59 -11.32 -9.22
N ARG A 29 8.80 -10.53 -8.50
CA ARG A 29 7.49 -10.94 -7.97
C ARG A 29 6.35 -10.67 -8.95
N HIS A 30 6.66 -10.41 -10.21
CA HIS A 30 5.60 -10.11 -11.19
C HIS A 30 4.60 -11.28 -11.32
N ASP A 31 5.10 -12.51 -11.36
CA ASP A 31 4.31 -13.71 -11.67
C ASP A 31 4.05 -14.63 -10.45
N ILE A 32 4.35 -14.16 -9.23
CA ILE A 32 4.10 -14.95 -8.02
C ILE A 32 2.60 -14.89 -7.66
N ALA A 33 2.00 -16.06 -7.50
CA ALA A 33 0.66 -16.19 -6.96
C ALA A 33 0.59 -15.74 -5.48
N GLY A 34 -0.54 -15.16 -5.08
CA GLY A 34 -0.75 -14.68 -3.72
C GLY A 34 -0.32 -13.23 -3.48
N TYR A 35 -0.11 -12.90 -2.20
CA TYR A 35 0.27 -11.54 -1.81
C TYR A 35 1.75 -11.27 -2.07
N LYS A 36 2.06 -10.18 -2.75
CA LYS A 36 3.44 -9.78 -3.06
C LYS A 36 4.18 -9.17 -1.87
N LEU A 37 3.46 -8.84 -0.81
CA LEU A 37 3.94 -8.37 0.48
C LEU A 37 4.94 -7.19 0.39
N PHE A 38 4.64 -6.23 -0.45
CA PHE A 38 5.27 -4.92 -0.46
C PHE A 38 4.26 -3.85 -0.88
N THR A 39 4.53 -2.63 -0.48
CA THR A 39 3.77 -1.46 -0.86
C THR A 39 4.71 -0.27 -1.04
N PHE A 40 4.20 0.84 -1.58
CA PHE A 40 4.98 2.06 -1.73
C PHE A 40 4.08 3.30 -1.64
N SER A 41 4.71 4.41 -1.23
CA SER A 41 4.05 5.70 -1.14
C SER A 41 3.88 6.35 -2.51
N ASN A 42 3.17 7.47 -2.54
CA ASN A 42 3.36 8.43 -3.61
C ASN A 42 4.67 9.22 -3.45
N ILE A 43 5.01 9.98 -4.48
CA ILE A 43 6.04 11.01 -4.37
C ILE A 43 5.47 12.18 -3.57
N PHE A 44 6.13 12.61 -2.51
CA PHE A 44 5.69 13.70 -1.63
C PHE A 44 6.80 14.69 -1.30
N PRO A 45 6.51 15.93 -0.90
CA PRO A 45 5.20 16.58 -0.87
C PRO A 45 4.50 16.54 -2.23
N ILE A 46 3.16 16.45 -2.17
CA ILE A 46 2.32 16.48 -3.36
C ILE A 46 2.26 17.92 -3.86
N GLY A 47 2.24 18.12 -5.16
CA GLY A 47 2.16 19.43 -5.82
C GLY A 47 3.08 19.52 -7.03
N ASP A 48 3.12 20.67 -7.64
CA ASP A 48 3.93 20.95 -8.82
C ASP A 48 5.41 20.64 -8.57
N LEU A 49 6.04 20.04 -9.56
CA LEU A 49 7.47 19.75 -9.55
C LEU A 49 8.24 20.85 -10.28
N LYS A 50 9.21 21.42 -9.58
CA LYS A 50 10.17 22.37 -10.15
C LYS A 50 11.56 21.72 -10.23
N THR A 51 12.40 22.24 -11.10
CA THR A 51 13.79 21.79 -11.18
C THR A 51 14.49 21.95 -9.83
N ASN A 52 15.21 20.92 -9.39
CA ASN A 52 15.91 20.80 -8.11
C ASN A 52 15.00 20.66 -6.87
N ASP A 53 13.70 20.47 -7.04
CA ASP A 53 12.83 20.14 -5.92
C ASP A 53 13.23 18.79 -5.29
N LYS A 54 13.22 18.76 -3.96
CA LYS A 54 13.40 17.50 -3.22
C LYS A 54 12.04 16.84 -3.00
N ARG A 55 11.97 15.57 -3.32
CA ARG A 55 10.79 14.74 -3.11
C ARG A 55 11.19 13.45 -2.40
N TYR A 56 10.25 12.87 -1.71
CA TYR A 56 10.42 11.61 -0.99
C TYR A 56 9.55 10.54 -1.61
N PHE A 57 10.06 9.33 -1.61
CA PHE A 57 9.36 8.13 -2.04
C PHE A 57 9.75 7.00 -1.11
N GLN A 58 8.79 6.24 -0.62
CA GLN A 58 9.01 5.16 0.33
C GLN A 58 8.55 3.84 -0.26
N ILE A 59 9.35 2.78 -0.04
CA ILE A 59 9.01 1.40 -0.36
C ILE A 59 9.05 0.64 0.96
N SER A 60 8.04 -0.18 1.23
CA SER A 60 7.90 -0.95 2.46
C SER A 60 7.61 -2.41 2.17
N SER A 61 8.19 -3.31 2.96
CA SER A 61 7.95 -4.75 2.93
C SER A 61 8.33 -5.37 4.28
N PRO A 62 7.63 -6.44 4.74
CA PRO A 62 8.06 -7.21 5.90
C PRO A 62 9.29 -8.08 5.64
N SER A 63 9.68 -8.27 4.38
CA SER A 63 10.89 -9.01 3.99
C SER A 63 12.12 -8.13 4.10
N ALA A 64 12.98 -8.39 5.10
CA ALA A 64 14.24 -7.68 5.27
C ALA A 64 15.15 -7.84 4.04
N ASP A 65 15.20 -9.04 3.46
CA ASP A 65 16.03 -9.34 2.28
C ASP A 65 15.55 -8.53 1.06
N PHE A 66 14.23 -8.39 0.89
CA PHE A 66 13.68 -7.55 -0.17
C PHE A 66 14.08 -6.09 0.01
N ILE A 67 13.95 -5.55 1.21
CA ILE A 67 14.34 -4.16 1.50
C ILE A 67 15.84 -3.94 1.31
N TYR A 68 16.65 -4.91 1.75
CA TYR A 68 18.11 -4.85 1.56
C TYR A 68 18.48 -4.84 0.06
N TYR A 69 17.85 -5.71 -0.72
CA TYR A 69 18.04 -5.76 -2.17
C TYR A 69 17.66 -4.44 -2.85
N ILE A 70 16.45 -3.92 -2.57
CA ILE A 70 15.98 -2.65 -3.14
C ILE A 70 16.91 -1.48 -2.76
N ARG A 71 17.39 -1.46 -1.50
CA ARG A 71 18.37 -0.46 -1.06
C ARG A 71 19.66 -0.54 -1.87
N GLY A 72 20.19 -1.73 -2.11
CA GLY A 72 21.38 -1.94 -2.93
C GLY A 72 21.20 -1.37 -4.34
N ARG A 73 20.07 -1.69 -4.99
CA ARG A 73 19.74 -1.17 -6.32
C ARG A 73 19.64 0.36 -6.36
N LEU A 74 19.03 0.95 -5.32
CA LEU A 74 18.94 2.41 -5.21
C LEU A 74 20.32 3.04 -4.96
N SER A 75 21.20 2.40 -4.17
CA SER A 75 22.56 2.87 -3.92
C SER A 75 23.38 2.87 -5.21
N GLU A 76 23.29 1.82 -6.03
CA GLU A 76 23.93 1.79 -7.34
C GLU A 76 23.48 2.96 -8.25
N LEU A 77 22.17 3.25 -8.27
CA LEU A 77 21.62 4.36 -9.04
C LEU A 77 22.11 5.71 -8.52
N GLN A 78 22.28 5.85 -7.20
CA GLN A 78 22.80 7.04 -6.55
C GLN A 78 24.27 7.26 -6.90
N GLU A 79 25.13 6.25 -6.77
CA GLU A 79 26.55 6.31 -7.07
C GLU A 79 26.82 6.64 -8.54
N GLN A 80 26.03 6.05 -9.43
CA GLN A 80 26.11 6.29 -10.88
C GLN A 80 25.51 7.65 -11.28
N LYS A 81 24.88 8.37 -10.36
CA LYS A 81 24.12 9.61 -10.63
C LYS A 81 23.12 9.43 -11.77
N LYS A 82 22.50 8.25 -11.83
CA LYS A 82 21.63 7.85 -12.92
C LYS A 82 20.32 8.64 -12.89
N VAL A 83 19.96 9.22 -14.02
CA VAL A 83 18.66 9.85 -14.19
C VAL A 83 17.57 8.78 -14.35
N LEU A 84 16.55 8.88 -13.52
CA LEU A 84 15.39 8.00 -13.48
C LEU A 84 14.20 8.71 -14.12
N ASN A 85 13.52 8.05 -15.05
CA ASN A 85 12.30 8.56 -15.64
C ASN A 85 11.09 7.92 -14.93
N ILE A 86 10.27 8.74 -14.29
CA ILE A 86 9.00 8.33 -13.69
C ILE A 86 7.89 9.15 -14.36
N GLY A 87 7.27 8.55 -15.37
CA GLY A 87 6.38 9.28 -16.26
C GLY A 87 7.14 10.33 -17.08
N GLU A 88 6.67 11.56 -17.05
CA GLU A 88 7.29 12.70 -17.74
C GLU A 88 8.38 13.40 -16.91
N TYR A 89 8.60 12.96 -15.66
CA TYR A 89 9.53 13.59 -14.74
C TYR A 89 10.85 12.83 -14.64
N GLN A 90 11.91 13.58 -14.44
CA GLN A 90 13.26 13.08 -14.25
C GLN A 90 13.69 13.29 -12.80
N PHE A 91 14.20 12.22 -12.18
CA PHE A 91 14.70 12.23 -10.81
C PHE A 91 16.11 11.67 -10.74
N MET A 92 16.84 12.04 -9.72
CA MET A 92 18.06 11.38 -9.29
C MET A 92 17.92 10.98 -7.83
N VAL A 93 18.44 9.82 -7.46
CA VAL A 93 18.51 9.40 -6.06
C VAL A 93 19.58 10.24 -5.37
N ASN A 94 19.15 11.08 -4.41
CA ASN A 94 20.05 11.95 -3.67
C ASN A 94 20.39 11.40 -2.29
N TYR A 95 19.41 10.74 -1.65
CA TYR A 95 19.56 10.23 -0.29
C TYR A 95 18.71 8.98 -0.09
N ILE A 96 19.25 8.02 0.65
CA ILE A 96 18.56 6.76 0.98
C ILE A 96 18.63 6.59 2.49
N GLN A 97 17.46 6.36 3.10
CA GLN A 97 17.32 6.12 4.53
C GLN A 97 16.51 4.86 4.80
N ASN A 98 16.95 4.06 5.74
CA ASN A 98 16.14 2.97 6.29
C ASN A 98 15.26 3.52 7.41
N LEU A 99 13.97 3.23 7.32
CA LEU A 99 13.00 3.50 8.34
C LEU A 99 12.50 2.17 8.91
N SER A 100 12.25 2.11 10.20
CA SER A 100 11.72 0.92 10.87
C SER A 100 10.59 1.32 11.84
N PRO A 101 9.49 1.86 11.34
CA PRO A 101 8.37 2.22 12.20
C PRO A 101 7.82 0.96 12.88
N LYS A 102 7.55 1.05 14.18
CA LYS A 102 7.00 -0.05 14.98
C LYS A 102 5.60 0.29 15.47
N VAL A 103 4.69 -0.67 15.33
CA VAL A 103 3.38 -0.57 15.96
C VAL A 103 3.55 -0.70 17.48
N THR A 104 3.13 0.31 18.21
CA THR A 104 3.23 0.42 19.67
C THR A 104 1.88 0.77 20.26
N ASP A 105 1.70 0.57 21.54
CA ASP A 105 0.55 1.11 22.25
C ASP A 105 0.46 2.63 22.04
N ASN A 106 -0.76 3.17 22.10
CA ASN A 106 -1.07 4.58 21.89
C ASN A 106 -0.60 5.15 20.55
N CYS A 107 -0.52 4.31 19.49
CA CYS A 107 -0.11 4.77 18.18
C CYS A 107 -1.30 5.12 17.27
N GLN A 108 -0.99 5.86 16.22
CA GLN A 108 -1.93 6.15 15.15
C GLN A 108 -1.35 5.69 13.82
N LEU A 109 -2.18 5.06 13.00
CA LEU A 109 -1.86 4.73 11.62
C LEU A 109 -2.73 5.57 10.69
N ILE A 110 -2.11 6.25 9.76
CA ILE A 110 -2.81 7.06 8.76
C ILE A 110 -2.52 6.56 7.36
N THR A 111 -3.50 6.63 6.51
CA THR A 111 -3.39 6.22 5.13
C THR A 111 -2.48 7.18 4.35
N GLY A 112 -1.38 6.68 3.82
CA GLY A 112 -0.50 7.42 2.91
C GLY A 112 -0.94 7.30 1.44
N THR A 113 -1.49 6.12 1.08
CA THR A 113 -2.16 5.89 -0.20
C THR A 113 -3.50 5.17 0.03
N PRO A 114 -4.52 5.33 -0.84
CA PRO A 114 -5.85 4.80 -0.58
C PRO A 114 -5.86 3.30 -0.30
N ILE A 115 -6.63 2.86 0.69
CA ILE A 115 -6.88 1.44 0.98
C ILE A 115 -7.96 0.95 0.02
N VAL A 116 -7.67 -0.10 -0.71
CA VAL A 116 -8.63 -0.80 -1.57
C VAL A 116 -9.17 -2.00 -0.83
N VAL A 117 -10.48 -2.08 -0.71
CA VAL A 117 -11.20 -3.24 -0.18
C VAL A 117 -12.25 -3.65 -1.19
N ARG A 118 -12.21 -4.91 -1.62
CA ARG A 118 -13.20 -5.51 -2.50
C ARG A 118 -14.11 -6.43 -1.70
N ILE A 119 -15.39 -6.36 -2.00
CA ILE A 119 -16.42 -7.24 -1.48
C ILE A 119 -16.68 -8.26 -2.59
N PRO A 120 -16.31 -9.53 -2.42
CA PRO A 120 -16.51 -10.55 -3.45
C PRO A 120 -17.99 -10.95 -3.56
N ASP A 121 -18.39 -11.44 -4.72
CA ASP A 121 -19.78 -11.78 -5.06
C ASP A 121 -20.40 -12.83 -4.13
N TYR A 122 -19.61 -13.80 -3.66
CA TYR A 122 -20.08 -14.83 -2.72
C TYR A 122 -20.47 -14.28 -1.33
N ARG A 123 -20.18 -12.99 -1.06
CA ARG A 123 -20.57 -12.28 0.17
C ARG A 123 -21.76 -11.32 -0.05
N TYR A 124 -22.23 -11.17 -1.26
CA TYR A 124 -23.29 -10.19 -1.56
C TYR A 124 -24.58 -10.46 -0.82
N GLU A 125 -24.99 -11.73 -0.74
CA GLU A 125 -26.19 -12.14 0.01
C GLU A 125 -26.07 -11.78 1.49
N GLU A 126 -24.92 -12.07 2.10
CA GLU A 126 -24.63 -11.74 3.51
C GLU A 126 -24.76 -10.22 3.79
N TYR A 127 -24.38 -9.40 2.81
CA TYR A 127 -24.32 -7.93 2.97
C TYR A 127 -25.45 -7.18 2.29
N GLY A 128 -26.44 -7.87 1.74
CA GLY A 128 -27.57 -7.26 1.05
C GLY A 128 -27.18 -6.45 -0.21
N ILE A 129 -26.08 -6.85 -0.86
CA ILE A 129 -25.56 -6.17 -2.06
C ILE A 129 -26.18 -6.82 -3.30
N THR A 130 -26.74 -6.00 -4.17
CA THR A 130 -27.25 -6.44 -5.49
C THR A 130 -26.29 -5.97 -6.57
N SER A 131 -25.52 -6.89 -7.15
CA SER A 131 -24.61 -6.60 -8.27
C SER A 131 -24.40 -7.86 -9.11
N THR A 132 -24.08 -7.69 -10.38
CA THR A 132 -23.73 -8.80 -11.31
C THR A 132 -22.23 -8.93 -11.50
N ARG A 133 -21.43 -8.11 -10.81
CA ARG A 133 -19.96 -8.12 -10.89
C ARG A 133 -19.39 -9.18 -9.96
N SER A 134 -18.22 -9.70 -10.29
CA SER A 134 -17.49 -10.64 -9.43
C SER A 134 -17.00 -10.02 -8.10
N TYR A 135 -16.97 -8.70 -8.02
CA TYR A 135 -16.73 -7.94 -6.78
C TYR A 135 -17.24 -6.51 -6.92
N GLU A 136 -17.52 -5.88 -5.77
CA GLU A 136 -17.71 -4.43 -5.64
C GLU A 136 -16.60 -3.84 -4.77
N TYR A 137 -16.17 -2.61 -5.09
CA TYR A 137 -15.33 -1.87 -4.15
C TYR A 137 -16.18 -1.39 -2.99
N TRP A 138 -15.65 -1.53 -1.77
CA TRP A 138 -16.31 -0.92 -0.64
C TRP A 138 -16.38 0.60 -0.82
N ARG A 139 -17.52 1.17 -0.46
CA ARG A 139 -17.83 2.60 -0.51
C ARG A 139 -18.61 2.99 0.75
N PRO A 140 -18.70 4.29 1.10
CA PRO A 140 -19.41 4.75 2.29
C PRO A 140 -20.90 4.43 2.33
N GLU A 141 -21.50 4.07 1.19
CA GLU A 141 -22.91 3.62 1.12
C GLU A 141 -23.11 2.23 1.72
N TYR A 142 -22.03 1.46 1.87
CA TYR A 142 -22.03 0.17 2.57
C TYR A 142 -21.65 0.36 4.03
N ASP A 143 -22.09 -0.57 4.88
CA ASP A 143 -21.76 -0.56 6.29
C ASP A 143 -20.24 -0.57 6.54
N PHE A 144 -19.79 0.19 7.52
CA PHE A 144 -18.39 0.23 7.95
C PHE A 144 -17.91 -1.11 8.51
N GLU A 145 -18.79 -1.91 9.09
CA GLU A 145 -18.46 -3.25 9.58
C GLU A 145 -18.00 -4.16 8.44
N ILE A 146 -18.60 -4.03 7.25
CA ILE A 146 -18.17 -4.76 6.05
C ILE A 146 -16.72 -4.42 5.70
N PHE A 147 -16.39 -3.11 5.74
CA PHE A 147 -15.02 -2.66 5.47
C PHE A 147 -14.04 -3.25 6.46
N LEU A 148 -14.32 -3.14 7.76
CA LEU A 148 -13.44 -3.61 8.81
C LEU A 148 -13.26 -5.13 8.77
N LYS A 149 -14.33 -5.87 8.52
CA LYS A 149 -14.29 -7.33 8.38
C LYS A 149 -13.43 -7.75 7.18
N GLN A 150 -13.67 -7.18 6.00
CA GLN A 150 -12.88 -7.48 4.80
C GLN A 150 -11.40 -7.11 4.97
N LEU A 151 -11.12 -5.96 5.59
CA LEU A 151 -9.76 -5.50 5.87
C LEU A 151 -9.06 -6.42 6.88
N THR A 152 -9.75 -6.82 7.95
CA THR A 152 -9.25 -7.78 8.95
C THR A 152 -8.92 -9.11 8.31
N ASP A 153 -9.85 -9.69 7.54
CA ASP A 153 -9.66 -10.95 6.82
C ASP A 153 -8.45 -10.88 5.87
N ASN A 154 -8.29 -9.75 5.18
CA ASN A 154 -7.16 -9.52 4.28
C ASN A 154 -5.82 -9.51 5.03
N LEU A 155 -5.74 -8.81 6.16
CA LEU A 155 -4.52 -8.73 6.97
C LEU A 155 -4.16 -10.08 7.61
N ILE A 156 -5.14 -10.83 8.10
CA ILE A 156 -4.94 -12.19 8.63
C ILE A 156 -4.43 -13.15 7.54
N LYS A 157 -5.02 -13.10 6.34
CA LYS A 157 -4.55 -13.93 5.20
C LYS A 157 -3.11 -13.59 4.80
N LYS A 158 -2.73 -12.30 4.78
CA LYS A 158 -1.35 -11.89 4.55
C LYS A 158 -0.41 -12.38 5.64
N TYR A 159 -0.85 -12.28 6.91
CA TYR A 159 -0.07 -12.75 8.04
C TYR A 159 0.17 -14.26 7.98
N LYS A 160 -0.88 -15.04 7.67
CA LYS A 160 -0.77 -16.48 7.45
C LYS A 160 0.22 -16.81 6.32
N GLN A 161 0.13 -16.12 5.18
CA GLN A 161 1.06 -16.34 4.06
C GLN A 161 2.50 -15.99 4.43
N PHE A 162 2.73 -14.94 5.21
CA PHE A 162 4.08 -14.48 5.59
C PHE A 162 4.70 -15.32 6.69
N SER A 163 3.94 -15.60 7.77
CA SER A 163 4.44 -16.24 8.99
C SER A 163 4.25 -17.77 8.99
N GLY A 164 3.38 -18.31 8.14
CA GLY A 164 2.94 -19.71 8.20
C GLY A 164 2.02 -20.03 9.38
N ARG A 165 1.61 -19.01 10.18
CA ARG A 165 0.78 -19.20 11.38
C ARG A 165 -0.64 -18.72 11.14
N GLU A 166 -1.60 -19.42 11.73
CA GLU A 166 -2.96 -18.93 11.85
C GLU A 166 -3.11 -18.08 13.11
N GLN A 167 -3.86 -17.03 13.01
CA GLN A 167 -4.20 -16.15 14.12
C GLN A 167 -5.72 -15.92 14.09
N GLU A 168 -6.36 -16.10 15.22
CA GLU A 168 -7.77 -15.76 15.42
C GLU A 168 -7.84 -14.44 16.18
N VAL A 169 -8.11 -13.36 15.47
CA VAL A 169 -8.31 -12.03 16.04
C VAL A 169 -9.69 -11.55 15.66
N HIS A 170 -10.54 -11.32 16.64
CA HIS A 170 -11.93 -10.90 16.42
C HIS A 170 -12.05 -9.45 15.94
N SER A 171 -11.17 -8.57 16.42
CA SER A 171 -11.14 -7.17 16.01
C SER A 171 -9.70 -6.65 15.97
N LEU A 172 -9.32 -6.11 14.84
CA LEU A 172 -8.01 -5.45 14.68
C LEU A 172 -8.07 -3.95 14.96
N PHE A 173 -9.25 -3.34 14.89
CA PHE A 173 -9.41 -1.90 14.90
C PHE A 173 -10.28 -1.45 16.07
N GLU A 174 -9.74 -0.57 16.92
CA GLU A 174 -10.47 -0.02 18.08
C GLU A 174 -11.21 1.26 17.70
N GLN A 175 -10.48 2.22 17.14
CA GLN A 175 -11.00 3.50 16.72
C GLN A 175 -10.56 3.79 15.29
N PHE A 176 -11.50 4.24 14.48
CA PHE A 176 -11.24 4.56 13.10
C PHE A 176 -12.02 5.81 12.68
N GLU A 177 -11.44 6.55 11.78
CA GLU A 177 -12.02 7.75 11.21
C GLU A 177 -11.93 7.67 9.69
N PHE A 178 -13.07 7.59 9.04
CA PHE A 178 -13.16 7.68 7.58
C PHE A 178 -12.95 9.14 7.16
N LYS A 179 -12.10 9.37 6.18
CA LYS A 179 -11.81 10.71 5.65
C LYS A 179 -12.51 10.97 4.32
N LYS A 180 -12.29 10.08 3.34
CA LYS A 180 -12.90 10.20 2.01
C LYS A 180 -12.69 8.94 1.17
N SER A 181 -13.52 8.80 0.13
CA SER A 181 -13.26 7.90 -1.00
C SER A 181 -12.45 8.63 -2.08
N VAL A 182 -11.63 7.87 -2.80
CA VAL A 182 -10.82 8.37 -3.92
C VAL A 182 -10.95 7.39 -5.08
N SER A 183 -11.23 7.92 -6.25
CA SER A 183 -11.22 7.16 -7.52
C SER A 183 -9.87 7.36 -8.21
N VAL A 184 -9.14 6.28 -8.44
CA VAL A 184 -7.81 6.31 -9.05
C VAL A 184 -7.89 5.63 -10.42
N PRO A 185 -7.67 6.36 -11.53
CA PRO A 185 -7.57 5.74 -12.83
C PRO A 185 -6.26 4.94 -12.93
N ILE A 186 -6.35 3.71 -13.39
CA ILE A 186 -5.20 2.86 -13.71
C ILE A 186 -5.42 2.17 -15.07
N VAL A 187 -4.34 1.75 -15.70
CA VAL A 187 -4.43 0.86 -16.88
C VAL A 187 -4.15 -0.56 -16.43
N ASP A 188 -5.06 -1.47 -16.68
CA ASP A 188 -4.91 -2.89 -16.42
C ASP A 188 -5.22 -3.67 -17.69
N ASP A 189 -4.27 -4.49 -18.14
CA ASP A 189 -4.33 -5.20 -19.44
C ASP A 189 -4.73 -4.30 -20.62
N GLY A 190 -4.19 -3.07 -20.65
CA GLY A 190 -4.47 -2.09 -21.70
C GLY A 190 -5.86 -1.41 -21.61
N LYS A 191 -6.64 -1.71 -20.57
CA LYS A 191 -7.94 -1.09 -20.33
C LYS A 191 -7.84 -0.04 -19.21
N ASN A 192 -8.43 1.11 -19.45
CA ASN A 192 -8.60 2.12 -18.41
C ASN A 192 -9.67 1.65 -17.42
N ILE A 193 -9.30 1.39 -16.19
CA ILE A 193 -10.22 1.08 -15.12
C ILE A 193 -10.09 2.10 -13.99
N SER A 194 -11.15 2.23 -13.21
CA SER A 194 -11.16 3.11 -12.04
C SER A 194 -11.18 2.27 -10.77
N VAL A 195 -10.15 2.39 -9.98
CA VAL A 195 -10.04 1.73 -8.68
C VAL A 195 -10.55 2.67 -7.60
N ILE A 196 -11.50 2.21 -6.80
CA ILE A 196 -12.00 2.97 -5.67
C ILE A 196 -11.26 2.52 -4.41
N GLY A 197 -10.63 3.48 -3.77
CA GLY A 197 -9.97 3.29 -2.49
C GLY A 197 -10.41 4.36 -1.48
N THR A 198 -10.02 4.20 -0.24
CA THR A 198 -10.50 5.01 0.87
C THR A 198 -9.36 5.48 1.76
N ILE A 199 -9.51 6.66 2.33
CA ILE A 199 -8.54 7.31 3.22
C ILE A 199 -9.05 7.26 4.64
N TRP A 200 -8.20 6.80 5.56
CA TRP A 200 -8.54 6.52 6.93
C TRP A 200 -7.49 6.99 7.93
N LYS A 201 -7.91 7.13 9.16
CA LYS A 201 -7.06 7.21 10.35
C LYS A 201 -7.53 6.17 11.35
N PHE A 202 -6.59 5.35 11.82
CA PHE A 202 -6.82 4.37 12.88
C PHE A 202 -6.07 4.80 14.13
N LYS A 203 -6.71 4.66 15.28
CA LYS A 203 -6.10 4.94 16.58
C LYS A 203 -6.18 3.70 17.45
N PHE A 204 -5.13 3.43 18.14
CA PHE A 204 -4.99 2.27 19.01
C PHE A 204 -4.57 2.72 20.40
N GLY A 205 -5.21 2.15 21.40
CA GLY A 205 -4.81 2.28 22.81
C GLY A 205 -3.82 1.18 23.17
N HIS A 206 -4.27 0.18 23.90
CA HIS A 206 -3.48 -1.02 24.18
C HIS A 206 -3.60 -2.02 23.05
N ILE A 207 -2.49 -2.56 22.61
CA ILE A 207 -2.44 -3.51 21.47
C ILE A 207 -1.90 -4.86 21.98
N GLY A 208 -2.73 -5.91 21.91
CA GLY A 208 -2.32 -7.28 22.22
C GLY A 208 -1.20 -7.78 21.28
N LYS A 209 -0.50 -8.82 21.69
CA LYS A 209 0.66 -9.35 20.94
C LYS A 209 0.29 -9.75 19.50
N GLU A 210 -0.75 -10.54 19.35
CA GLU A 210 -1.20 -11.06 18.04
C GLU A 210 -1.71 -9.93 17.13
N GLN A 211 -2.52 -9.03 17.70
CA GLN A 211 -2.97 -7.82 17.01
C GLN A 211 -1.80 -6.98 16.52
N ARG A 212 -0.78 -6.80 17.36
CA ARG A 212 0.44 -6.03 17.03
C ARG A 212 1.22 -6.66 15.88
N GLU A 213 1.38 -7.98 15.88
CA GLU A 213 2.07 -8.70 14.81
C GLU A 213 1.35 -8.53 13.46
N ILE A 214 0.01 -8.65 13.44
CA ILE A 214 -0.78 -8.46 12.23
C ILE A 214 -0.76 -7.00 11.76
N LEU A 215 -0.92 -6.05 12.66
CA LEU A 215 -0.86 -4.62 12.34
C LEU A 215 0.53 -4.20 11.85
N GLN A 216 1.61 -4.75 12.44
CA GLN A 216 2.97 -4.52 11.98
C GLN A 216 3.16 -5.05 10.56
N LEU A 217 2.69 -6.26 10.27
CA LEU A 217 2.72 -6.78 8.91
C LEU A 217 1.93 -5.87 7.95
N GLY A 218 0.78 -5.39 8.36
CA GLY A 218 -0.02 -4.46 7.56
C GLY A 218 0.71 -3.14 7.30
N LEU A 219 1.40 -2.59 8.31
CA LEU A 219 2.22 -1.39 8.17
C LEU A 219 3.34 -1.60 7.14
N ASP A 220 3.94 -2.78 7.13
CA ASP A 220 5.06 -3.11 6.25
C ASP A 220 4.59 -3.55 4.84
N ALA A 221 3.52 -4.33 4.73
CA ALA A 221 3.04 -4.88 3.46
C ALA A 221 1.90 -4.09 2.80
N GLY A 222 1.31 -3.13 3.53
CA GLY A 222 0.13 -2.37 3.13
C GLY A 222 -1.20 -2.96 3.60
N PHE A 223 -2.17 -2.09 3.84
CA PHE A 223 -3.54 -2.43 4.23
C PHE A 223 -4.40 -2.68 2.98
N GLY A 224 -5.30 -3.65 3.06
CA GLY A 224 -6.21 -3.99 1.97
C GLY A 224 -5.50 -4.61 0.76
N GLU A 225 -6.01 -4.35 -0.41
CA GLU A 225 -5.61 -5.00 -1.66
C GLU A 225 -4.78 -4.09 -2.57
N MET A 226 -4.22 -4.67 -3.66
CA MET A 226 -3.45 -3.97 -4.69
C MET A 226 -2.21 -3.22 -4.15
N ASN A 227 -1.61 -3.70 -3.07
CA ASN A 227 -0.47 -3.03 -2.42
C ASN A 227 0.74 -2.91 -3.34
N SER A 228 1.06 -3.94 -4.11
CA SER A 228 2.15 -3.91 -5.10
C SER A 228 1.90 -2.97 -6.28
N SER A 229 0.71 -2.40 -6.36
CA SER A 229 0.36 -1.30 -7.27
C SER A 229 0.36 0.06 -6.58
N GLY A 230 0.80 0.14 -5.31
CA GLY A 230 0.94 1.39 -4.56
C GLY A 230 -0.27 1.77 -3.71
N PHE A 231 -1.23 0.87 -3.53
CA PHE A 231 -2.38 1.10 -2.66
C PHE A 231 -2.10 0.63 -1.23
N GLY A 232 -2.80 1.24 -0.28
CA GLY A 232 -2.78 0.82 1.13
C GLY A 232 -1.47 1.07 1.87
N PHE A 233 -0.60 1.95 1.37
CA PHE A 233 0.59 2.36 2.12
C PHE A 233 0.17 3.15 3.36
N MET A 234 0.73 2.78 4.52
CA MET A 234 0.38 3.35 5.81
C MET A 234 1.55 4.13 6.40
N ASN A 235 1.26 5.22 7.08
CA ASN A 235 2.20 5.95 7.91
C ASN A 235 1.85 5.76 9.38
N LYS A 236 2.87 5.55 10.23
CA LYS A 236 2.73 5.69 11.67
C LYS A 236 2.92 7.15 12.05
N VAL A 237 2.03 7.67 12.87
CA VAL A 237 2.14 8.97 13.52
C VAL A 237 2.28 8.75 15.01
N GLU A 238 3.19 9.45 15.63
CA GLU A 238 3.27 9.48 17.09
C GLU A 238 2.05 10.22 17.63
N GLY A 239 1.41 9.66 18.66
CA GLY A 239 0.23 10.18 19.29
C GLY A 239 0.54 11.31 20.26
#